data_ff939b1e807b7fe64e10db08cb93633c
#
_entry.id   ff939b1e807b7fe64e10db08cb93633c
#
_cell.length_a   1.000
_cell.length_b   1.000
_cell.length_c   1.000
_cell.angle_alpha   90.00
_cell.angle_beta   90.00
_cell.angle_gamma   90.00
#
_symmetry.space_group_name_H-M   'P 1'
#
loop_
_entity.id
_entity.type
_entity.pdbx_description
1 polymer ?
#
loop_
_entity_poly.entity_id
_entity_poly.type
_entity_poly.pdbx_seq_one_letter_code
_entity_poly.pdbx_strand_id
1 'polypeptide(L)'
;MHAHAQRLIAARLGLALLTLLLVSAVVFGITGLLPGDAAQQALGQAATPEAVTALRHQFGLDQPALQRYVQWLFHVVTGNFGTSLSNNLPVSELIATRLPNSLVLAGLTTLVSVPVALLIGISSAMFRGSLLDRVLNVLTLSTVAVPEFLIATIAVLVFAVKLRWLPALSYLSEVSSFGGLLRIYAMPVMTLCCVIVAQMARMTRAAVLDQLNSSYVEMAILKGASPMRVVLRHVLPNTIGPIANAVALSLSYLFGGVVIVESIFNYPGLASLMVDAVTNRDMPLVQGCVMVFCAAYLALVLIADLAQIVSNPRLRQR
;
A
#
# COMPACT_ATOMS: atom_id res chain seq x y z
N MET A 1 1.98 31.38 -12.49
CA MET A 1 1.26 30.39 -11.64
C MET A 1 1.31 28.97 -12.20
N HIS A 2 1.07 28.73 -13.51
CA HIS A 2 1.12 27.36 -14.06
C HIS A 2 2.53 26.74 -14.12
N ALA A 3 3.57 27.54 -14.38
CA ALA A 3 4.93 27.04 -14.59
C ALA A 3 5.58 26.43 -13.33
N HIS A 4 5.29 26.94 -12.13
CA HIS A 4 5.84 26.39 -10.88
C HIS A 4 5.17 25.06 -10.52
N ALA A 5 3.84 24.98 -10.62
CA ALA A 5 3.11 23.72 -10.40
C ALA A 5 3.53 22.64 -11.42
N GLN A 6 3.73 23.03 -12.70
CA GLN A 6 4.23 22.10 -13.73
C GLN A 6 5.65 21.59 -13.41
N ARG A 7 6.54 22.43 -12.89
CA ARG A 7 7.88 22.01 -12.47
C ARG A 7 7.83 21.03 -11.28
N LEU A 8 6.96 21.29 -10.31
CA LEU A 8 6.78 20.37 -9.16
C LEU A 8 6.24 19.02 -9.64
N ILE A 9 5.24 19.01 -10.51
CA ILE A 9 4.69 17.77 -11.08
C ILE A 9 5.76 17.03 -11.88
N ALA A 10 6.50 17.71 -12.73
CA ALA A 10 7.57 17.12 -13.52
C ALA A 10 8.69 16.53 -12.62
N ALA A 11 9.06 17.24 -11.55
CA ALA A 11 10.03 16.73 -10.58
C ALA A 11 9.54 15.46 -9.87
N ARG A 12 8.25 15.40 -9.46
CA ARG A 12 7.65 14.23 -8.83
C ARG A 12 7.58 13.04 -9.79
N LEU A 13 7.19 13.26 -11.04
CA LEU A 13 7.21 12.25 -12.08
C LEU A 13 8.63 11.74 -12.36
N GLY A 14 9.60 12.64 -12.45
CA GLY A 14 11.00 12.28 -12.62
C GLY A 14 11.53 11.43 -11.47
N LEU A 15 11.20 11.78 -10.22
CA LEU A 15 11.56 11.00 -9.05
C LEU A 15 10.88 9.63 -9.04
N ALA A 16 9.61 9.53 -9.41
CA ALA A 16 8.89 8.26 -9.50
C ALA A 16 9.51 7.33 -10.56
N LEU A 17 9.85 7.87 -11.74
CA LEU A 17 10.54 7.12 -12.79
C LEU A 17 11.94 6.68 -12.35
N LEU A 18 12.70 7.56 -11.70
CA LEU A 18 14.01 7.21 -11.16
C LEU A 18 13.90 6.09 -10.10
N THR A 19 12.91 6.17 -9.23
CA THR A 19 12.65 5.14 -8.22
C THR A 19 12.30 3.80 -8.88
N LEU A 20 11.44 3.79 -9.91
CA LEU A 20 11.13 2.58 -10.66
C LEU A 20 12.35 1.97 -11.33
N LEU A 21 13.22 2.79 -11.92
CA LEU A 21 14.48 2.34 -12.52
C LEU A 21 15.42 1.75 -11.47
N LEU A 22 15.57 2.40 -10.31
CA LEU A 22 16.39 1.87 -9.23
C LEU A 22 15.84 0.55 -8.69
N VAL A 23 14.54 0.47 -8.44
CA VAL A 23 13.89 -0.78 -8.01
C VAL A 23 14.05 -1.87 -9.06
N SER A 24 13.87 -1.57 -10.35
CA SER A 24 14.05 -2.54 -11.42
C SER A 24 15.48 -3.11 -11.47
N ALA A 25 16.50 -2.25 -11.29
CA ALA A 25 17.89 -2.67 -11.25
C ALA A 25 18.19 -3.55 -10.01
N VAL A 26 17.64 -3.18 -8.85
CA VAL A 26 17.78 -3.95 -7.61
C VAL A 26 17.11 -5.32 -7.73
N VAL A 27 15.86 -5.35 -8.20
CA VAL A 27 15.10 -6.61 -8.37
C VAL A 27 15.77 -7.54 -9.37
N PHE A 28 16.19 -7.01 -10.52
CA PHE A 28 16.93 -7.78 -11.51
C PHE A 28 18.26 -8.31 -10.95
N GLY A 29 19.00 -7.47 -10.21
CA GLY A 29 20.26 -7.84 -9.58
C GLY A 29 20.08 -8.93 -8.52
N ILE A 30 19.14 -8.75 -7.60
CA ILE A 30 18.88 -9.72 -6.52
C ILE A 30 18.43 -11.07 -7.12
N THR A 31 17.49 -11.07 -8.07
CA THR A 31 17.02 -12.31 -8.71
C THR A 31 18.14 -13.03 -9.49
N GLY A 32 19.10 -12.27 -10.03
CA GLY A 32 20.28 -12.83 -10.68
C GLY A 32 21.36 -13.38 -9.74
N LEU A 33 21.36 -12.95 -8.46
CA LEU A 33 22.31 -13.38 -7.43
C LEU A 33 21.79 -14.53 -6.57
N LEU A 34 20.51 -14.87 -6.66
CA LEU A 34 19.93 -15.97 -5.89
C LEU A 34 20.61 -17.30 -6.27
N PRO A 35 21.00 -18.12 -5.28
CA PRO A 35 21.62 -19.41 -5.53
C PRO A 35 20.62 -20.36 -6.21
N GLY A 36 21.01 -20.84 -7.37
CA GLY A 36 20.23 -21.75 -8.22
C GLY A 36 20.17 -21.23 -9.65
N ASP A 37 20.38 -22.13 -10.60
CA ASP A 37 20.26 -21.82 -12.02
C ASP A 37 18.78 -21.87 -12.42
N ALA A 38 18.24 -20.77 -12.98
CA ALA A 38 16.85 -20.73 -13.47
C ALA A 38 16.55 -21.88 -14.46
N ALA A 39 17.55 -22.30 -15.25
CA ALA A 39 17.42 -23.44 -16.14
C ALA A 39 17.33 -24.77 -15.36
N GLN A 40 18.10 -24.94 -14.28
CA GLN A 40 17.99 -26.11 -13.41
C GLN A 40 16.64 -26.17 -12.70
N GLN A 41 16.13 -25.03 -12.23
CA GLN A 41 14.83 -24.98 -11.57
C GLN A 41 13.68 -25.30 -12.51
N ALA A 42 13.71 -24.79 -13.74
CA ALA A 42 12.70 -25.07 -14.74
C ALA A 42 12.66 -26.56 -15.16
N LEU A 43 13.80 -27.25 -15.13
CA LEU A 43 13.93 -28.68 -15.47
C LEU A 43 13.63 -29.57 -14.24
N GLY A 44 13.77 -29.06 -13.02
CA GLY A 44 13.55 -29.82 -11.80
C GLY A 44 14.37 -31.11 -11.74
N GLN A 45 13.70 -32.24 -11.54
CA GLN A 45 14.36 -33.59 -11.49
C GLN A 45 14.86 -34.07 -12.85
N ALA A 46 14.43 -33.46 -13.97
CA ALA A 46 14.88 -33.78 -15.32
C ALA A 46 16.13 -32.99 -15.76
N ALA A 47 16.83 -32.31 -14.86
CA ALA A 47 17.99 -31.48 -15.13
C ALA A 47 19.23 -32.30 -15.47
N THR A 48 19.38 -32.66 -16.73
CA THR A 48 20.65 -33.18 -17.24
C THR A 48 21.59 -32.02 -17.61
N PRO A 49 22.93 -32.19 -17.57
CA PRO A 49 23.86 -31.12 -17.92
C PRO A 49 23.63 -30.53 -19.32
N GLU A 50 23.28 -31.39 -20.28
CA GLU A 50 22.99 -30.97 -21.65
C GLU A 50 21.68 -30.17 -21.75
N ALA A 51 20.61 -30.62 -21.07
CA ALA A 51 19.34 -29.92 -21.04
C ALA A 51 19.45 -28.56 -20.35
N VAL A 52 20.22 -28.48 -19.26
CA VAL A 52 20.51 -27.22 -18.55
C VAL A 52 21.24 -26.24 -19.47
N THR A 53 22.26 -26.71 -20.17
CA THR A 53 23.04 -25.86 -21.10
C THR A 53 22.17 -25.35 -22.25
N ALA A 54 21.34 -26.21 -22.85
CA ALA A 54 20.41 -25.82 -23.91
C ALA A 54 19.40 -24.78 -23.42
N LEU A 55 18.83 -24.96 -22.22
CA LEU A 55 17.86 -24.05 -21.64
C LEU A 55 18.49 -22.71 -21.19
N ARG A 56 19.75 -22.73 -20.74
CA ARG A 56 20.52 -21.49 -20.47
C ARG A 56 20.69 -20.65 -21.74
N HIS A 57 21.03 -21.29 -22.87
CA HIS A 57 21.09 -20.62 -24.15
C HIS A 57 19.74 -20.06 -24.58
N GLN A 58 18.66 -20.82 -24.42
CA GLN A 58 17.31 -20.40 -24.76
C GLN A 58 16.84 -19.21 -23.90
N PHE A 59 17.18 -19.18 -22.62
CA PHE A 59 16.87 -18.07 -21.72
C PHE A 59 17.85 -16.89 -21.83
N GLY A 60 18.86 -16.99 -22.70
CA GLY A 60 19.87 -15.95 -22.90
C GLY A 60 20.72 -15.69 -21.66
N LEU A 61 20.85 -16.67 -20.76
CA LEU A 61 21.61 -16.52 -19.50
C LEU A 61 23.12 -16.37 -19.72
N ASP A 62 23.59 -16.69 -20.89
CA ASP A 62 24.98 -16.54 -21.31
C ASP A 62 25.34 -15.13 -21.77
N GLN A 63 24.34 -14.24 -21.91
CA GLN A 63 24.56 -12.84 -22.29
C GLN A 63 25.08 -12.02 -21.12
N PRO A 64 25.82 -10.90 -21.38
CA PRO A 64 26.23 -9.97 -20.35
C PRO A 64 25.03 -9.46 -19.55
N ALA A 65 25.18 -9.36 -18.23
CA ALA A 65 24.11 -8.98 -17.31
C ALA A 65 23.42 -7.65 -17.69
N LEU A 66 24.18 -6.66 -18.15
CA LEU A 66 23.65 -5.38 -18.59
C LEU A 66 22.73 -5.51 -19.81
N GLN A 67 23.10 -6.34 -20.80
CA GLN A 67 22.28 -6.57 -21.98
C GLN A 67 20.97 -7.27 -21.62
N ARG A 68 21.03 -8.26 -20.74
CA ARG A 68 19.84 -8.95 -20.19
C ARG A 68 18.94 -7.99 -19.45
N TYR A 69 19.50 -7.10 -18.62
CA TYR A 69 18.73 -6.10 -17.90
C TYR A 69 17.98 -5.15 -18.84
N VAL A 70 18.66 -4.61 -19.87
CA VAL A 70 18.04 -3.68 -20.82
C VAL A 70 16.93 -4.36 -21.61
N GLN A 71 17.14 -5.60 -22.07
CA GLN A 71 16.12 -6.39 -22.77
C GLN A 71 14.92 -6.68 -21.86
N TRP A 72 15.17 -7.11 -20.62
CA TRP A 72 14.13 -7.37 -19.66
C TRP A 72 13.33 -6.09 -19.33
N LEU A 73 14.00 -4.97 -19.12
CA LEU A 73 13.34 -3.69 -18.84
C LEU A 73 12.46 -3.25 -20.02
N PHE A 74 12.94 -3.42 -21.26
CA PHE A 74 12.15 -3.14 -22.45
C PHE A 74 10.89 -4.02 -22.51
N HIS A 75 11.00 -5.30 -22.22
CA HIS A 75 9.86 -6.22 -22.16
C HIS A 75 8.87 -5.81 -21.05
N VAL A 76 9.35 -5.45 -19.87
CA VAL A 76 8.48 -4.97 -18.75
C VAL A 76 7.72 -3.71 -19.16
N VAL A 77 8.37 -2.73 -19.79
CA VAL A 77 7.73 -1.48 -20.25
C VAL A 77 6.69 -1.75 -21.34
N THR A 78 6.89 -2.76 -22.18
CA THR A 78 5.92 -3.18 -23.21
C THR A 78 4.83 -4.11 -22.69
N GLY A 79 4.81 -4.40 -21.37
CA GLY A 79 3.79 -5.26 -20.73
C GLY A 79 4.05 -6.75 -20.85
N ASN A 80 5.19 -7.16 -21.38
CA ASN A 80 5.60 -8.55 -21.46
C ASN A 80 6.50 -8.90 -20.27
N PHE A 81 5.94 -9.49 -19.24
CA PHE A 81 6.65 -9.91 -18.03
C PHE A 81 7.24 -11.32 -18.14
N GLY A 82 7.11 -11.97 -19.31
CA GLY A 82 7.54 -13.35 -19.52
C GLY A 82 6.53 -14.39 -19.03
N THR A 83 7.02 -15.62 -18.86
CA THR A 83 6.23 -16.76 -18.38
C THR A 83 6.71 -17.22 -17.01
N SER A 84 5.79 -17.60 -16.14
CA SER A 84 6.05 -18.21 -14.85
C SER A 84 6.75 -19.56 -15.01
N LEU A 85 7.79 -19.80 -14.22
CA LEU A 85 8.54 -21.06 -14.25
C LEU A 85 7.81 -22.21 -13.55
N SER A 86 6.91 -21.89 -12.62
CA SER A 86 6.21 -22.90 -11.80
C SER A 86 4.98 -23.47 -12.49
N ASN A 87 4.27 -22.69 -13.31
CA ASN A 87 3.01 -23.15 -13.94
C ASN A 87 2.94 -22.90 -15.46
N ASN A 88 3.99 -22.34 -16.08
CA ASN A 88 4.10 -22.06 -17.50
C ASN A 88 3.00 -21.12 -18.07
N LEU A 89 2.38 -20.30 -17.21
CA LEU A 89 1.40 -19.30 -17.61
C LEU A 89 2.06 -17.93 -17.81
N PRO A 90 1.52 -17.05 -18.67
CA PRO A 90 1.98 -15.68 -18.81
C PRO A 90 1.89 -14.94 -17.46
N VAL A 91 2.97 -14.30 -17.04
CA VAL A 91 3.02 -13.53 -15.79
C VAL A 91 1.99 -12.40 -15.78
N SER A 92 1.76 -11.76 -16.93
CA SER A 92 0.73 -10.72 -17.10
C SER A 92 -0.68 -11.21 -16.78
N GLU A 93 -1.01 -12.44 -17.14
CA GLU A 93 -2.32 -13.05 -16.85
C GLU A 93 -2.49 -13.33 -15.35
N LEU A 94 -1.45 -13.90 -14.72
CA LEU A 94 -1.43 -14.15 -13.28
C LEU A 94 -1.60 -12.86 -12.47
N ILE A 95 -0.92 -11.79 -12.88
CA ILE A 95 -1.03 -10.48 -12.25
C ILE A 95 -2.42 -9.88 -12.50
N ALA A 96 -2.96 -9.96 -13.72
CA ALA A 96 -4.26 -9.40 -14.08
C ALA A 96 -5.42 -10.01 -13.28
N THR A 97 -5.31 -11.27 -12.88
CA THR A 97 -6.32 -11.93 -12.04
C THR A 97 -6.23 -11.54 -10.56
N ARG A 98 -5.04 -11.15 -10.06
CA ARG A 98 -4.76 -10.90 -8.64
C ARG A 98 -4.76 -9.41 -8.26
N LEU A 99 -4.23 -8.56 -9.15
CA LEU A 99 -4.15 -7.11 -8.91
C LEU A 99 -5.50 -6.45 -8.57
N PRO A 100 -6.62 -6.73 -9.28
CA PRO A 100 -7.90 -6.15 -8.93
C PRO A 100 -8.34 -6.46 -7.50
N ASN A 101 -8.06 -7.67 -7.01
CA ASN A 101 -8.41 -8.08 -5.65
C ASN A 101 -7.65 -7.23 -4.62
N SER A 102 -6.34 -7.06 -4.76
CA SER A 102 -5.55 -6.18 -3.88
C SER A 102 -6.04 -4.73 -3.92
N LEU A 103 -6.40 -4.22 -5.11
CA LEU A 103 -6.94 -2.87 -5.25
C LEU A 103 -8.30 -2.72 -4.57
N VAL A 104 -9.17 -3.71 -4.64
CA VAL A 104 -10.46 -3.72 -3.93
C VAL A 104 -10.24 -3.74 -2.42
N LEU A 105 -9.35 -4.60 -1.92
CA LEU A 105 -9.01 -4.65 -0.49
C LEU A 105 -8.45 -3.31 0.00
N ALA A 106 -7.51 -2.72 -0.74
CA ALA A 106 -6.94 -1.41 -0.43
C ALA A 106 -7.99 -0.29 -0.48
N GLY A 107 -8.87 -0.33 -1.48
CA GLY A 107 -9.97 0.64 -1.64
C GLY A 107 -10.97 0.58 -0.48
N LEU A 108 -11.42 -0.62 -0.11
CA LEU A 108 -12.33 -0.82 1.04
C LEU A 108 -11.68 -0.38 2.35
N THR A 109 -10.41 -0.75 2.57
CA THR A 109 -9.66 -0.30 3.74
C THR A 109 -9.57 1.23 3.79
N THR A 110 -9.25 1.88 2.67
CA THR A 110 -9.18 3.34 2.57
C THR A 110 -10.54 3.99 2.86
N LEU A 111 -11.63 3.45 2.27
CA LEU A 111 -12.98 3.95 2.45
C LEU A 111 -13.43 3.93 3.91
N VAL A 112 -13.00 2.95 4.68
CA VAL A 112 -13.32 2.82 6.12
C VAL A 112 -12.32 3.60 6.97
N SER A 113 -11.02 3.45 6.73
CA SER A 113 -9.98 4.01 7.60
C SER A 113 -9.93 5.53 7.57
N VAL A 114 -10.10 6.15 6.40
CA VAL A 114 -9.98 7.62 6.28
C VAL A 114 -11.06 8.33 7.11
N PRO A 115 -12.37 8.08 6.94
CA PRO A 115 -13.39 8.74 7.75
C PRO A 115 -13.21 8.48 9.25
N VAL A 116 -12.92 7.24 9.65
CA VAL A 116 -12.74 6.87 11.05
C VAL A 116 -11.55 7.61 11.67
N ALA A 117 -10.42 7.64 10.98
CA ALA A 117 -9.23 8.33 11.45
C ALA A 117 -9.42 9.84 11.57
N LEU A 118 -10.10 10.46 10.60
CA LEU A 118 -10.42 11.88 10.66
C LEU A 118 -11.36 12.19 11.83
N LEU A 119 -12.40 11.40 12.04
CA LEU A 119 -13.30 11.55 13.17
C LEU A 119 -12.56 11.45 14.51
N ILE A 120 -11.70 10.44 14.67
CA ILE A 120 -10.90 10.25 15.89
C ILE A 120 -9.93 11.42 16.07
N GLY A 121 -9.17 11.79 15.06
CA GLY A 121 -8.14 12.82 15.13
C GLY A 121 -8.72 14.21 15.41
N ILE A 122 -9.81 14.58 14.72
CA ILE A 122 -10.49 15.86 14.90
C ILE A 122 -11.15 15.91 16.28
N SER A 123 -11.89 14.86 16.69
CA SER A 123 -12.54 14.79 18.00
C SER A 123 -11.53 14.88 19.15
N SER A 124 -10.42 14.15 19.04
CA SER A 124 -9.33 14.18 20.02
C SER A 124 -8.71 15.59 20.14
N ALA A 125 -8.55 16.31 19.03
CA ALA A 125 -8.03 17.68 19.03
C ALA A 125 -9.03 18.69 19.62
N MET A 126 -10.32 18.56 19.29
CA MET A 126 -11.39 19.44 19.79
C MET A 126 -11.54 19.34 21.31
N PHE A 127 -11.47 18.14 21.85
CA PHE A 127 -11.63 17.87 23.27
C PHE A 127 -10.29 17.66 23.99
N ARG A 128 -9.25 18.40 23.57
CA ARG A 128 -7.90 18.32 24.11
C ARG A 128 -7.88 18.35 25.64
N GLY A 129 -7.18 17.39 26.27
CA GLY A 129 -7.04 17.27 27.71
C GLY A 129 -8.21 16.60 28.43
N SER A 130 -9.32 16.32 27.75
CA SER A 130 -10.46 15.57 28.27
C SER A 130 -10.16 14.09 28.44
N LEU A 131 -11.05 13.36 29.12
CA LEU A 131 -10.97 11.90 29.21
C LEU A 131 -11.06 11.24 27.83
N LEU A 132 -11.92 11.77 26.94
CA LEU A 132 -12.04 11.30 25.56
C LEU A 132 -10.69 11.38 24.82
N ASP A 133 -10.01 12.53 24.87
CA ASP A 133 -8.70 12.71 24.24
C ASP A 133 -7.67 11.73 24.80
N ARG A 134 -7.63 11.55 26.12
CA ARG A 134 -6.71 10.59 26.77
C ARG A 134 -6.96 9.17 26.33
N VAL A 135 -8.22 8.72 26.33
CA VAL A 135 -8.60 7.37 25.91
C VAL A 135 -8.24 7.13 24.44
N LEU A 136 -8.62 8.05 23.53
CA LEU A 136 -8.30 7.94 22.11
C LEU A 136 -6.80 7.91 21.84
N ASN A 137 -6.01 8.73 22.56
CA ASN A 137 -4.56 8.72 22.45
C ASN A 137 -3.94 7.41 22.96
N VAL A 138 -4.40 6.88 24.10
CA VAL A 138 -3.92 5.61 24.61
C VAL A 138 -4.25 4.48 23.64
N LEU A 139 -5.47 4.41 23.13
CA LEU A 139 -5.88 3.40 22.17
C LEU A 139 -5.05 3.46 20.89
N THR A 140 -4.89 4.64 20.30
CA THR A 140 -4.09 4.79 19.06
C THR A 140 -2.61 4.48 19.27
N LEU A 141 -2.03 4.88 20.41
CA LEU A 141 -0.64 4.54 20.74
C LEU A 141 -0.46 3.03 20.96
N SER A 142 -1.38 2.40 21.69
CA SER A 142 -1.34 0.96 21.92
C SER A 142 -1.45 0.18 20.60
N THR A 143 -2.33 0.61 19.71
CA THR A 143 -2.51 -0.07 18.41
C THR A 143 -1.26 0.04 17.52
N VAL A 144 -0.60 1.20 17.48
CA VAL A 144 0.65 1.36 16.69
C VAL A 144 1.80 0.54 17.27
N ALA A 145 1.80 0.28 18.58
CA ALA A 145 2.85 -0.51 19.23
C ALA A 145 2.71 -2.02 18.98
N VAL A 146 1.52 -2.49 18.56
CA VAL A 146 1.26 -3.92 18.31
C VAL A 146 1.60 -4.25 16.85
N PRO A 147 2.42 -5.28 16.58
CA PRO A 147 2.70 -5.72 15.22
C PRO A 147 1.42 -6.16 14.49
N GLU A 148 1.31 -5.81 13.21
CA GLU A 148 0.13 -6.05 12.40
C GLU A 148 -0.26 -7.54 12.29
N PHE A 149 0.74 -8.41 12.14
CA PHE A 149 0.50 -9.86 12.10
C PHE A 149 -0.13 -10.38 13.40
N LEU A 150 0.20 -9.78 14.54
CA LEU A 150 -0.37 -10.15 15.83
C LEU A 150 -1.83 -9.74 15.93
N ILE A 151 -2.18 -8.54 15.42
CA ILE A 151 -3.57 -8.08 15.33
C ILE A 151 -4.38 -9.03 14.46
N ALA A 152 -3.84 -9.42 13.28
CA ALA A 152 -4.48 -10.39 12.39
C ALA A 152 -4.71 -11.74 13.08
N THR A 153 -3.68 -12.27 13.75
CA THR A 153 -3.75 -13.55 14.44
C THR A 153 -4.76 -13.54 15.58
N ILE A 154 -4.80 -12.46 16.36
CA ILE A 154 -5.81 -12.28 17.43
C ILE A 154 -7.21 -12.19 16.83
N ALA A 155 -7.38 -11.47 15.72
CA ALA A 155 -8.66 -11.36 15.03
C ALA A 155 -9.16 -12.76 14.59
N VAL A 156 -8.30 -13.56 13.97
CA VAL A 156 -8.64 -14.95 13.59
C VAL A 156 -9.01 -15.78 14.83
N LEU A 157 -8.21 -15.73 15.88
CA LEU A 157 -8.47 -16.48 17.10
C LEU A 157 -9.82 -16.12 17.75
N VAL A 158 -10.14 -14.83 17.82
CA VAL A 158 -11.36 -14.35 18.45
C VAL A 158 -12.57 -14.57 17.54
N PHE A 159 -12.54 -14.03 16.32
CA PHE A 159 -13.72 -13.96 15.45
C PHE A 159 -13.98 -15.25 14.65
N ALA A 160 -12.94 -15.97 14.25
CA ALA A 160 -13.11 -17.19 13.49
C ALA A 160 -13.13 -18.45 14.36
N VAL A 161 -12.22 -18.56 15.34
CA VAL A 161 -12.09 -19.80 16.14
C VAL A 161 -13.04 -19.81 17.33
N LYS A 162 -13.02 -18.75 18.18
CA LYS A 162 -13.86 -18.71 19.40
C LYS A 162 -15.30 -18.33 19.13
N LEU A 163 -15.55 -17.22 18.46
CA LEU A 163 -16.90 -16.71 18.21
C LEU A 163 -17.56 -17.34 16.99
N ARG A 164 -16.77 -17.81 16.02
CA ARG A 164 -17.24 -18.39 14.75
C ARG A 164 -18.16 -17.45 13.96
N TRP A 165 -17.94 -16.15 14.06
CA TRP A 165 -18.73 -15.14 13.36
C TRP A 165 -18.25 -14.89 11.94
N LEU A 166 -16.93 -14.96 11.73
CA LEU A 166 -16.26 -14.65 10.47
C LEU A 166 -15.39 -15.82 10.02
N PRO A 167 -15.22 -16.01 8.69
CA PRO A 167 -14.35 -17.06 8.15
C PRO A 167 -12.88 -16.72 8.40
N ALA A 168 -12.06 -17.72 8.76
CA ALA A 168 -10.63 -17.54 8.97
C ALA A 168 -9.87 -17.19 7.68
N LEU A 169 -10.34 -17.67 6.53
CA LEU A 169 -9.73 -17.50 5.22
C LEU A 169 -10.67 -16.75 4.28
N SER A 170 -10.10 -15.99 3.34
CA SER A 170 -10.86 -15.09 2.46
C SER A 170 -10.96 -15.65 1.04
N TYR A 171 -11.71 -16.76 0.86
CA TYR A 171 -11.96 -17.34 -0.46
C TYR A 171 -13.06 -16.60 -1.22
N LEU A 172 -12.68 -15.83 -2.23
CA LEU A 172 -13.61 -15.02 -3.04
C LEU A 172 -14.51 -15.88 -3.96
N SER A 173 -14.06 -17.08 -4.33
CA SER A 173 -14.78 -17.98 -5.25
C SER A 173 -16.08 -18.58 -4.67
N GLU A 174 -16.26 -18.56 -3.36
CA GLU A 174 -17.38 -19.17 -2.68
C GLU A 174 -18.54 -18.19 -2.39
N VAL A 175 -18.42 -16.93 -2.85
CA VAL A 175 -19.36 -15.87 -2.45
C VAL A 175 -20.34 -15.54 -3.54
N SER A 176 -21.64 -15.80 -3.27
CA SER A 176 -22.76 -15.46 -4.14
C SER A 176 -23.62 -14.29 -3.63
N SER A 177 -23.33 -13.76 -2.42
CA SER A 177 -24.16 -12.72 -1.80
C SER A 177 -23.35 -11.55 -1.27
N PHE A 178 -23.94 -10.35 -1.24
CA PHE A 178 -23.32 -9.15 -0.65
C PHE A 178 -22.94 -9.33 0.82
N GLY A 179 -23.77 -10.01 1.60
CA GLY A 179 -23.46 -10.34 3.01
C GLY A 179 -22.27 -11.28 3.14
N GLY A 180 -22.09 -12.22 2.22
CA GLY A 180 -20.92 -13.09 2.14
C GLY A 180 -19.64 -12.30 1.85
N LEU A 181 -19.69 -11.35 0.91
CA LEU A 181 -18.56 -10.44 0.62
C LEU A 181 -18.16 -9.65 1.86
N LEU A 182 -19.11 -9.02 2.56
CA LEU A 182 -18.82 -8.28 3.79
C LEU A 182 -18.12 -9.16 4.84
N ARG A 183 -18.55 -10.42 4.99
CA ARG A 183 -17.93 -11.34 5.96
C ARG A 183 -16.48 -11.69 5.60
N ILE A 184 -16.19 -11.90 4.32
CA ILE A 184 -14.84 -12.23 3.85
C ILE A 184 -13.88 -11.06 3.99
N TYR A 185 -14.33 -9.84 3.68
CA TYR A 185 -13.50 -8.64 3.79
C TYR A 185 -13.37 -8.13 5.23
N ALA A 186 -14.27 -8.51 6.15
CA ALA A 186 -14.35 -7.93 7.50
C ALA A 186 -13.04 -8.01 8.27
N MET A 187 -12.43 -9.19 8.40
CA MET A 187 -11.19 -9.35 9.16
C MET A 187 -9.96 -8.73 8.46
N PRO A 188 -9.72 -8.95 7.14
CA PRO A 188 -8.64 -8.26 6.44
C PRO A 188 -8.72 -6.74 6.54
N VAL A 189 -9.89 -6.16 6.26
CA VAL A 189 -10.10 -4.71 6.35
C VAL A 189 -9.94 -4.21 7.77
N MET A 190 -10.51 -4.88 8.77
CA MET A 190 -10.38 -4.50 10.18
C MET A 190 -8.92 -4.50 10.62
N THR A 191 -8.14 -5.50 10.26
CA THR A 191 -6.72 -5.60 10.59
C THR A 191 -5.92 -4.44 10.01
N LEU A 192 -6.06 -4.17 8.70
CA LEU A 192 -5.42 -3.04 8.04
C LEU A 192 -5.87 -1.70 8.63
N CYS A 193 -7.17 -1.56 8.91
CA CYS A 193 -7.72 -0.35 9.53
C CYS A 193 -7.13 -0.05 10.89
N CYS A 194 -6.89 -1.05 11.74
CA CYS A 194 -6.34 -0.83 13.08
C CYS A 194 -5.05 0.00 13.03
N VAL A 195 -4.10 -0.38 12.19
CA VAL A 195 -2.80 0.29 12.09
C VAL A 195 -2.93 1.65 11.40
N ILE A 196 -3.62 1.71 10.26
CA ILE A 196 -3.74 2.91 9.43
C ILE A 196 -4.52 3.99 10.16
N VAL A 197 -5.65 3.65 10.79
CA VAL A 197 -6.49 4.60 11.56
C VAL A 197 -5.69 5.21 12.70
N ALA A 198 -4.96 4.39 13.44
CA ALA A 198 -4.18 4.87 14.58
C ALA A 198 -3.10 5.88 14.16
N GLN A 199 -2.36 5.60 13.08
CA GLN A 199 -1.34 6.50 12.55
C GLN A 199 -1.95 7.79 11.98
N MET A 200 -2.97 7.67 11.15
CA MET A 200 -3.63 8.80 10.49
C MET A 200 -4.35 9.71 11.49
N ALA A 201 -5.02 9.15 12.50
CA ALA A 201 -5.70 9.91 13.55
C ALA A 201 -4.71 10.78 14.35
N ARG A 202 -3.53 10.24 14.69
CA ARG A 202 -2.48 11.00 15.39
C ARG A 202 -1.96 12.16 14.55
N MET A 203 -1.69 11.93 13.27
CA MET A 203 -1.23 12.99 12.36
C MET A 203 -2.31 14.06 12.16
N THR A 204 -3.56 13.64 11.99
CA THR A 204 -4.72 14.55 11.89
C THR A 204 -4.88 15.38 13.16
N ARG A 205 -4.79 14.75 14.35
CA ARG A 205 -4.83 15.45 15.62
C ARG A 205 -3.74 16.52 15.72
N ALA A 206 -2.51 16.17 15.38
CA ALA A 206 -1.38 17.11 15.39
C ALA A 206 -1.64 18.30 14.45
N ALA A 207 -2.06 18.06 13.22
CA ALA A 207 -2.36 19.09 12.24
C ALA A 207 -3.47 20.04 12.69
N VAL A 208 -4.53 19.51 13.33
CA VAL A 208 -5.63 20.34 13.88
C VAL A 208 -5.17 21.16 15.08
N LEU A 209 -4.36 20.58 15.98
CA LEU A 209 -3.83 21.31 17.14
C LEU A 209 -2.89 22.45 16.74
N ASP A 210 -2.05 22.25 15.72
CA ASP A 210 -1.16 23.31 15.21
C ASP A 210 -1.97 24.51 14.72
N GLN A 211 -3.08 24.27 14.02
CA GLN A 211 -3.96 25.35 13.57
C GLN A 211 -4.76 25.99 14.69
N LEU A 212 -5.19 25.23 15.70
CA LEU A 212 -5.89 25.77 16.87
C LEU A 212 -5.06 26.78 17.66
N ASN A 213 -3.74 26.63 17.64
CA ASN A 213 -2.80 27.54 18.31
C ASN A 213 -2.42 28.78 17.44
N SER A 214 -3.06 28.99 16.29
CA SER A 214 -2.75 30.11 15.39
C SER A 214 -3.45 31.41 15.78
N SER A 215 -2.81 32.57 15.50
CA SER A 215 -3.32 33.90 15.86
C SER A 215 -4.70 34.21 15.25
N TYR A 216 -5.03 33.71 14.05
CA TYR A 216 -6.34 33.95 13.43
C TYR A 216 -7.46 33.19 14.17
N VAL A 217 -7.14 32.04 14.77
CA VAL A 217 -8.08 31.28 15.61
C VAL A 217 -8.32 32.01 16.93
N GLU A 218 -7.26 32.53 17.57
CA GLU A 218 -7.38 33.36 18.76
C GLU A 218 -8.29 34.56 18.52
N MET A 219 -8.10 35.25 17.40
CA MET A 219 -8.96 36.36 17.00
C MET A 219 -10.43 35.96 16.78
N ALA A 220 -10.68 34.76 16.25
CA ALA A 220 -12.04 34.26 16.07
C ALA A 220 -12.71 33.97 17.43
N ILE A 221 -11.96 33.44 18.39
CA ILE A 221 -12.43 33.19 19.77
C ILE A 221 -12.74 34.52 20.48
N LEU A 222 -11.84 35.50 20.37
CA LEU A 222 -12.05 36.83 20.94
C LEU A 222 -13.29 37.57 20.38
N LYS A 223 -13.65 37.24 19.11
CA LYS A 223 -14.90 37.74 18.48
C LYS A 223 -16.14 36.94 18.89
N GLY A 224 -16.04 36.00 19.85
CA GLY A 224 -17.17 35.23 20.36
C GLY A 224 -17.60 34.05 19.51
N ALA A 225 -16.74 33.54 18.61
CA ALA A 225 -17.08 32.35 17.86
C ALA A 225 -17.12 31.10 18.77
N SER A 226 -18.17 30.28 18.65
CA SER A 226 -18.27 29.03 19.38
C SER A 226 -17.18 28.02 18.98
N PRO A 227 -16.74 27.12 19.87
CA PRO A 227 -15.67 26.15 19.60
C PRO A 227 -15.92 25.33 18.33
N MET A 228 -17.13 24.85 18.11
CA MET A 228 -17.51 24.11 16.92
C MET A 228 -17.37 24.95 15.64
N ARG A 229 -17.80 26.23 15.68
CA ARG A 229 -17.65 27.16 14.54
C ARG A 229 -16.18 27.46 14.25
N VAL A 230 -15.36 27.60 15.29
CA VAL A 230 -13.91 27.81 15.16
C VAL A 230 -13.30 26.62 14.41
N VAL A 231 -13.58 25.39 14.83
CA VAL A 231 -13.04 24.19 14.19
C VAL A 231 -13.54 24.06 12.76
N LEU A 232 -14.86 24.06 12.53
CA LEU A 232 -15.43 23.76 11.21
C LEU A 232 -15.14 24.86 10.18
N ARG A 233 -15.14 26.14 10.58
CA ARG A 233 -15.07 27.28 9.63
C ARG A 233 -13.69 27.90 9.54
N HIS A 234 -12.86 27.77 10.57
CA HIS A 234 -11.54 28.42 10.59
C HIS A 234 -10.38 27.43 10.60
N VAL A 235 -10.49 26.32 11.35
CA VAL A 235 -9.39 25.35 11.46
C VAL A 235 -9.39 24.35 10.32
N LEU A 236 -10.47 23.59 10.13
CA LEU A 236 -10.52 22.49 9.14
C LEU A 236 -10.18 22.93 7.70
N PRO A 237 -10.68 24.07 7.17
CA PRO A 237 -10.30 24.50 5.84
C PRO A 237 -8.78 24.74 5.67
N ASN A 238 -8.10 25.15 6.75
CA ASN A 238 -6.66 25.41 6.75
C ASN A 238 -5.83 24.15 7.07
N THR A 239 -6.47 23.06 7.55
CA THR A 239 -5.83 21.77 7.80
C THR A 239 -5.95 20.77 6.65
N ILE A 240 -6.68 21.09 5.57
CA ILE A 240 -6.88 20.18 4.42
C ILE A 240 -5.54 19.70 3.86
N GLY A 241 -4.56 20.60 3.64
CA GLY A 241 -3.24 20.22 3.15
C GLY A 241 -2.50 19.26 4.06
N PRO A 242 -2.25 19.59 5.34
CA PRO A 242 -1.67 18.66 6.32
C PRO A 242 -2.44 17.33 6.46
N ILE A 243 -3.77 17.36 6.46
CA ILE A 243 -4.59 16.14 6.53
C ILE A 243 -4.42 15.29 5.26
N ALA A 244 -4.45 15.89 4.08
CA ALA A 244 -4.22 15.18 2.84
C ALA A 244 -2.84 14.50 2.82
N ASN A 245 -1.81 15.17 3.36
CA ASN A 245 -0.49 14.57 3.53
C ASN A 245 -0.50 13.40 4.53
N ALA A 246 -1.22 13.54 5.64
CA ALA A 246 -1.38 12.46 6.62
C ALA A 246 -2.07 11.23 6.00
N VAL A 247 -3.13 11.45 5.21
CA VAL A 247 -3.83 10.40 4.45
C VAL A 247 -2.86 9.72 3.48
N ALA A 248 -2.13 10.49 2.68
CA ALA A 248 -1.18 9.98 1.71
C ALA A 248 -0.10 9.09 2.33
N LEU A 249 0.52 9.57 3.41
CA LEU A 249 1.54 8.80 4.13
C LEU A 249 0.95 7.52 4.73
N SER A 250 -0.24 7.58 5.32
CA SER A 250 -0.90 6.41 5.90
C SER A 250 -1.29 5.38 4.84
N LEU A 251 -1.74 5.82 3.67
CA LEU A 251 -2.02 4.92 2.55
C LEU A 251 -0.73 4.29 1.98
N SER A 252 0.41 4.97 2.10
CA SER A 252 1.70 4.38 1.75
C SER A 252 2.05 3.17 2.65
N TYR A 253 1.72 3.21 3.93
CA TYR A 253 1.89 2.06 4.84
C TYR A 253 0.95 0.89 4.51
N LEU A 254 -0.20 1.16 3.90
CA LEU A 254 -1.15 0.12 3.48
C LEU A 254 -0.50 -0.93 2.58
N PHE A 255 0.42 -0.52 1.70
CA PHE A 255 1.11 -1.45 0.80
C PHE A 255 1.97 -2.48 1.54
N GLY A 256 2.64 -2.09 2.62
CA GLY A 256 3.37 -3.03 3.47
C GLY A 256 2.44 -3.99 4.20
N GLY A 257 1.35 -3.47 4.77
CA GLY A 257 0.36 -4.24 5.51
C GLY A 257 -0.42 -5.22 4.65
N VAL A 258 -0.74 -4.85 3.41
CA VAL A 258 -1.45 -5.73 2.47
C VAL A 258 -0.70 -7.05 2.27
N VAL A 259 0.64 -7.05 2.20
CA VAL A 259 1.44 -8.28 2.05
C VAL A 259 1.18 -9.25 3.20
N ILE A 260 1.21 -8.75 4.43
CA ILE A 260 1.01 -9.53 5.65
C ILE A 260 -0.44 -10.05 5.71
N VAL A 261 -1.40 -9.18 5.46
CA VAL A 261 -2.84 -9.50 5.56
C VAL A 261 -3.28 -10.48 4.49
N GLU A 262 -2.86 -10.29 3.24
CA GLU A 262 -3.17 -11.24 2.16
C GLU A 262 -2.60 -12.64 2.45
N SER A 263 -1.38 -12.72 3.02
CA SER A 263 -0.76 -13.99 3.37
C SER A 263 -1.47 -14.69 4.54
N ILE A 264 -1.83 -13.95 5.61
CA ILE A 264 -2.46 -14.54 6.80
C ILE A 264 -3.88 -15.02 6.50
N PHE A 265 -4.66 -14.22 5.78
CA PHE A 265 -6.06 -14.55 5.46
C PHE A 265 -6.20 -15.39 4.18
N ASN A 266 -5.08 -15.80 3.56
CA ASN A 266 -5.05 -16.48 2.25
C ASN A 266 -5.92 -15.76 1.22
N TYR A 267 -5.86 -14.43 1.23
CA TYR A 267 -6.60 -13.59 0.32
C TYR A 267 -5.93 -13.61 -1.06
N PRO A 268 -6.68 -13.87 -2.16
CA PRO A 268 -6.11 -14.07 -3.48
C PRO A 268 -5.70 -12.76 -4.16
N GLY A 269 -4.75 -12.05 -3.57
CA GLY A 269 -4.23 -10.78 -4.06
C GLY A 269 -2.87 -10.89 -4.73
N LEU A 270 -2.35 -9.74 -5.18
CA LEU A 270 -1.05 -9.63 -5.85
C LEU A 270 0.12 -9.87 -4.88
N ALA A 271 -0.02 -9.43 -3.63
CA ALA A 271 1.03 -9.58 -2.63
C ALA A 271 1.18 -11.06 -2.19
N SER A 272 0.07 -11.79 -2.05
CA SER A 272 0.11 -13.23 -1.80
C SER A 272 0.74 -13.98 -2.97
N LEU A 273 0.40 -13.62 -4.22
CA LEU A 273 1.03 -14.17 -5.42
C LEU A 273 2.54 -13.93 -5.44
N MET A 274 2.99 -12.75 -5.01
CA MET A 274 4.42 -12.42 -4.91
C MET A 274 5.13 -13.30 -3.85
N VAL A 275 4.50 -13.53 -2.69
CA VAL A 275 5.05 -14.40 -1.64
C VAL A 275 5.15 -15.85 -2.13
N ASP A 276 4.12 -16.35 -2.82
CA ASP A 276 4.13 -17.68 -3.43
C ASP A 276 5.24 -17.79 -4.49
N ALA A 277 5.41 -16.77 -5.33
CA ALA A 277 6.47 -16.72 -6.34
C ALA A 277 7.88 -16.78 -5.73
N VAL A 278 8.10 -16.04 -4.62
CA VAL A 278 9.38 -16.09 -3.87
C VAL A 278 9.61 -17.48 -3.30
N THR A 279 8.59 -18.09 -2.70
CA THR A 279 8.67 -19.42 -2.10
C THR A 279 9.01 -20.50 -3.15
N ASN A 280 8.37 -20.39 -4.32
CA ASN A 280 8.60 -21.30 -5.46
C ASN A 280 9.81 -20.90 -6.31
N ARG A 281 10.52 -19.84 -5.95
CA ARG A 281 11.68 -19.30 -6.71
C ARG A 281 11.37 -18.99 -8.19
N ASP A 282 10.15 -18.55 -8.45
CA ASP A 282 9.69 -18.17 -9.78
C ASP A 282 10.13 -16.73 -10.10
N MET A 283 11.36 -16.59 -10.63
CA MET A 283 11.99 -15.29 -10.80
C MET A 283 11.24 -14.35 -11.75
N PRO A 284 10.74 -14.79 -12.93
CA PRO A 284 9.95 -13.91 -13.79
C PRO A 284 8.68 -13.40 -13.08
N LEU A 285 8.00 -14.26 -12.32
CA LEU A 285 6.80 -13.90 -11.58
C LEU A 285 7.12 -12.93 -10.43
N VAL A 286 8.22 -13.16 -9.68
CA VAL A 286 8.69 -12.22 -8.63
C VAL A 286 8.98 -10.85 -9.24
N GLN A 287 9.75 -10.80 -10.32
CA GLN A 287 10.11 -9.54 -10.98
C GLN A 287 8.87 -8.79 -11.48
N GLY A 288 7.94 -9.48 -12.13
CA GLY A 288 6.69 -8.89 -12.60
C GLY A 288 5.82 -8.35 -11.47
N CYS A 289 5.60 -9.15 -10.42
CA CYS A 289 4.81 -8.74 -9.25
C CYS A 289 5.41 -7.51 -8.54
N VAL A 290 6.73 -7.51 -8.28
CA VAL A 290 7.40 -6.38 -7.61
C VAL A 290 7.31 -5.12 -8.46
N MET A 291 7.53 -5.20 -9.79
CA MET A 291 7.45 -4.03 -10.67
C MET A 291 6.03 -3.44 -10.71
N VAL A 292 5.00 -4.27 -10.84
CA VAL A 292 3.60 -3.81 -10.86
C VAL A 292 3.18 -3.26 -9.49
N PHE A 293 3.59 -3.92 -8.39
CA PHE A 293 3.32 -3.46 -7.04
C PHE A 293 3.97 -2.10 -6.75
N CYS A 294 5.25 -1.94 -7.15
CA CYS A 294 5.96 -0.68 -7.01
C CYS A 294 5.34 0.43 -7.90
N ALA A 295 4.96 0.13 -9.13
CA ALA A 295 4.29 1.08 -10.00
C ALA A 295 2.93 1.53 -9.44
N ALA A 296 2.13 0.62 -8.91
CA ALA A 296 0.86 0.93 -8.25
C ALA A 296 1.07 1.80 -7.00
N TYR A 297 2.06 1.48 -6.17
CA TYR A 297 2.44 2.28 -5.02
C TYR A 297 2.84 3.70 -5.41
N LEU A 298 3.75 3.86 -6.37
CA LEU A 298 4.21 5.17 -6.84
C LEU A 298 3.09 5.97 -7.51
N ALA A 299 2.16 5.32 -8.21
CA ALA A 299 0.98 5.97 -8.76
C ALA A 299 0.09 6.56 -7.65
N LEU A 300 -0.14 5.82 -6.56
CA LEU A 300 -0.90 6.32 -5.41
C LEU A 300 -0.19 7.48 -4.70
N VAL A 301 1.12 7.38 -4.47
CA VAL A 301 1.91 8.48 -3.90
C VAL A 301 1.83 9.71 -4.78
N LEU A 302 1.94 9.55 -6.09
CA LEU A 302 1.83 10.65 -7.05
C LEU A 302 0.44 11.30 -7.01
N ILE A 303 -0.64 10.51 -6.98
CA ILE A 303 -2.01 11.02 -6.83
C ILE A 303 -2.14 11.83 -5.54
N ALA A 304 -1.59 11.35 -4.45
CA ALA A 304 -1.61 12.02 -3.15
C ALA A 304 -0.81 13.34 -3.17
N ASP A 305 0.37 13.35 -3.78
CA ASP A 305 1.18 14.56 -3.98
C ASP A 305 0.44 15.58 -4.85
N LEU A 306 -0.22 15.14 -5.93
CA LEU A 306 -1.02 16.02 -6.78
C LEU A 306 -2.21 16.60 -6.02
N ALA A 307 -2.92 15.80 -5.24
CA ALA A 307 -4.01 16.26 -4.39
C ALA A 307 -3.53 17.33 -3.39
N GLN A 308 -2.34 17.14 -2.79
CA GLN A 308 -1.72 18.12 -1.90
C GLN A 308 -1.37 19.43 -2.61
N ILE A 309 -0.79 19.38 -3.82
CA ILE A 309 -0.44 20.57 -4.62
C ILE A 309 -1.71 21.34 -4.99
N VAL A 310 -2.77 20.64 -5.40
CA VAL A 310 -4.06 21.27 -5.79
C VAL A 310 -4.76 21.88 -4.58
N SER A 311 -4.73 21.20 -3.42
CA SER A 311 -5.42 21.64 -2.20
C SER A 311 -4.70 22.75 -1.44
N ASN A 312 -3.40 23.00 -1.70
CA ASN A 312 -2.63 24.00 -0.98
C ASN A 312 -2.40 25.29 -1.82
N PRO A 313 -3.17 26.38 -1.56
CA PRO A 313 -3.01 27.65 -2.31
C PRO A 313 -1.61 28.27 -2.17
N ARG A 314 -0.91 28.02 -1.05
CA ARG A 314 0.44 28.58 -0.81
C ARG A 314 1.50 27.95 -1.70
N LEU A 315 1.33 26.68 -2.10
CA LEU A 315 2.23 26.01 -3.05
C LEU A 315 1.99 26.47 -4.50
N ARG A 316 0.83 27.07 -4.78
CA ARG A 316 0.48 27.61 -6.11
C ARG A 316 0.99 29.04 -6.33
N GLN A 317 1.38 29.77 -5.27
CA GLN A 317 1.71 31.20 -5.31
C GLN A 317 3.23 31.48 -5.21
N ARG A 318 4.07 30.49 -5.00
CA ARG A 318 5.54 30.58 -5.09
C ARG A 318 6.00 30.03 -6.46
#